data_85ad575a71c0d779209b8f7bd1b05301
#
_entry.id   85ad575a71c0d779209b8f7bd1b05301
#
_cell.length_a   1.000
_cell.length_b   1.000
_cell.length_c   1.000
_cell.angle_alpha   90.00
_cell.angle_beta   90.00
_cell.angle_gamma   90.00
#
_symmetry.space_group_name_H-M   'P 1'
#
loop_
_entity.id
_entity.type
_entity.pdbx_description
1 polymer ?
#
loop_
_entity_poly.entity_id
_entity_poly.type
_entity_poly.pdbx_seq_one_letter_code
_entity_poly.pdbx_strand_id
1 'polypeptide(L)'
;MSSNIITIYGEVPELIEKKASEVIEQYLDAPKDEFNFVKYNLYENDLAPIIEETLTMPFFSNKKAVLVQNAYVFTGEKPPKELNHNIDQLIEFIEKYDGDTLILFEVNHSKLDERKKVVKSLKKHAQIKKIEQMSEEEIKHWIKSQLHENYKDIKQDALDLVIELTGVNFNIIKQEIEKLILFLGDRTTINKNDVHQIVNRSLEQNVFLLTEYIQKNKKTKAIQLVKDLIAMKEEPIKLLALITSNYRLFYQSKILGQKGYSGQQIAKTINVHPYRVKLALNQARHYELESLLNIIDNCAETDYKLKSSYMDKHLILELFILSL
;
A
#
# COMPACT_ATOMS: atom_id res chain seq x y z
N MET A 1 -30.82 12.43 1.88
CA MET A 1 -30.61 12.05 0.47
C MET A 1 -29.19 11.51 0.35
N SER A 2 -28.98 10.41 -0.34
CA SER A 2 -27.62 9.90 -0.58
C SER A 2 -26.94 10.83 -1.59
N SER A 3 -25.81 11.42 -1.22
CA SER A 3 -25.06 12.28 -2.13
C SER A 3 -24.57 11.46 -3.34
N ASN A 4 -24.75 12.00 -4.55
CA ASN A 4 -24.23 11.43 -5.80
C ASN A 4 -22.73 11.74 -6.01
N ILE A 5 -22.04 12.16 -4.95
CA ILE A 5 -20.59 12.29 -4.91
C ILE A 5 -20.02 11.11 -4.13
N ILE A 6 -19.19 10.31 -4.79
CA ILE A 6 -18.52 9.15 -4.17
C ILE A 6 -17.00 9.26 -4.34
N THR A 7 -16.27 9.02 -3.27
CA THR A 7 -14.79 8.91 -3.34
C THR A 7 -14.39 7.53 -2.88
N ILE A 8 -13.64 6.82 -3.73
CA ILE A 8 -13.05 5.51 -3.43
C ILE A 8 -11.54 5.67 -3.35
N TYR A 9 -10.94 5.23 -2.25
CA TYR A 9 -9.50 5.35 -2.06
C TYR A 9 -8.88 4.09 -1.46
N GLY A 10 -7.62 3.83 -1.77
CA GLY A 10 -6.87 2.66 -1.30
C GLY A 10 -5.47 2.57 -1.90
N GLU A 11 -4.76 1.50 -1.58
CA GLU A 11 -3.38 1.27 -2.07
C GLU A 11 -3.31 0.36 -3.31
N VAL A 12 -4.40 -0.29 -3.66
CA VAL A 12 -4.46 -1.28 -4.74
C VAL A 12 -5.34 -0.74 -5.87
N PRO A 13 -4.76 -0.15 -6.94
CA PRO A 13 -5.50 0.47 -8.03
C PRO A 13 -6.56 -0.44 -8.66
N GLU A 14 -6.23 -1.71 -8.90
CA GLU A 14 -7.14 -2.68 -9.50
C GLU A 14 -8.41 -2.91 -8.67
N LEU A 15 -8.30 -2.90 -7.34
CA LEU A 15 -9.45 -3.03 -6.45
C LEU A 15 -10.30 -1.75 -6.43
N ILE A 16 -9.64 -0.58 -6.54
CA ILE A 16 -10.32 0.71 -6.64
C ILE A 16 -11.11 0.76 -7.94
N GLU A 17 -10.49 0.44 -9.08
CA GLU A 17 -11.12 0.40 -10.39
C GLU A 17 -12.28 -0.60 -10.45
N LYS A 18 -12.08 -1.81 -9.92
CA LYS A 18 -13.13 -2.81 -9.82
C LYS A 18 -14.33 -2.27 -9.02
N LYS A 19 -14.05 -1.67 -7.85
CA LYS A 19 -15.10 -1.11 -7.00
C LYS A 19 -15.81 0.09 -7.61
N ALA A 20 -15.05 0.93 -8.32
CA ALA A 20 -15.61 2.05 -9.07
C ALA A 20 -16.54 1.56 -10.20
N SER A 21 -16.11 0.55 -10.96
CA SER A 21 -16.92 -0.08 -12.01
C SER A 21 -18.22 -0.64 -11.46
N GLU A 22 -18.17 -1.41 -10.37
CA GLU A 22 -19.35 -1.96 -9.69
C GLU A 22 -20.32 -0.86 -9.26
N VAL A 23 -19.82 0.25 -8.69
CA VAL A 23 -20.66 1.36 -8.24
C VAL A 23 -21.32 2.07 -9.43
N ILE A 24 -20.58 2.31 -10.50
CA ILE A 24 -21.08 2.96 -11.70
C ILE A 24 -22.13 2.07 -12.39
N GLU A 25 -21.86 0.77 -12.54
CA GLU A 25 -22.81 -0.18 -13.15
C GLU A 25 -24.10 -0.34 -12.34
N GLN A 26 -24.02 -0.29 -11.02
CA GLN A 26 -25.20 -0.27 -10.15
C GLN A 26 -25.99 1.04 -10.21
N TYR A 27 -25.31 2.14 -10.53
CA TYR A 27 -25.93 3.46 -10.60
C TYR A 27 -26.63 3.68 -11.95
N LEU A 28 -25.98 3.34 -13.05
CA LEU A 28 -26.53 3.49 -14.40
C LEU A 28 -27.72 2.54 -14.61
N ASP A 29 -28.71 3.01 -15.35
CA ASP A 29 -29.90 2.24 -15.76
C ASP A 29 -29.75 1.54 -17.13
N ALA A 30 -28.61 1.77 -17.79
CA ALA A 30 -28.24 1.19 -19.09
C ALA A 30 -26.73 0.83 -19.09
N PRO A 31 -26.28 -0.02 -20.03
CA PRO A 31 -24.86 -0.27 -20.22
C PRO A 31 -24.07 1.02 -20.44
N LYS A 32 -22.79 1.03 -20.01
CA LYS A 32 -21.88 2.18 -20.22
C LYS A 32 -21.73 2.48 -21.72
N ASP A 33 -21.97 3.71 -22.11
CA ASP A 33 -21.74 4.25 -23.45
C ASP A 33 -21.21 5.69 -23.39
N GLU A 34 -20.92 6.31 -24.54
CA GLU A 34 -20.38 7.67 -24.63
C GLU A 34 -21.35 8.77 -24.17
N PHE A 35 -22.65 8.48 -24.01
CA PHE A 35 -23.68 9.43 -23.60
C PHE A 35 -23.96 9.40 -22.10
N ASN A 36 -23.73 8.26 -21.44
CA ASN A 36 -24.03 8.08 -20.01
C ASN A 36 -22.81 7.90 -19.13
N PHE A 37 -21.60 7.75 -19.71
CA PHE A 37 -20.37 7.54 -18.94
C PHE A 37 -19.20 8.32 -19.54
N VAL A 38 -18.58 9.18 -18.71
CA VAL A 38 -17.39 9.94 -19.10
C VAL A 38 -16.28 9.71 -18.07
N LYS A 39 -15.04 9.60 -18.55
CA LYS A 39 -13.86 9.34 -17.75
C LYS A 39 -12.84 10.46 -17.91
N TYR A 40 -12.35 10.97 -16.79
CA TYR A 40 -11.29 11.99 -16.72
C TYR A 40 -10.11 11.50 -15.88
N ASN A 41 -8.91 12.01 -16.16
CA ASN A 41 -7.70 11.75 -15.39
C ASN A 41 -7.17 13.10 -14.86
N LEU A 42 -7.08 13.28 -13.55
CA LEU A 42 -6.62 14.55 -12.95
C LEU A 42 -5.13 14.85 -13.17
N TYR A 43 -4.33 13.92 -13.69
CA TYR A 43 -2.99 14.23 -14.17
C TYR A 43 -2.96 14.87 -15.56
N GLU A 44 -4.08 14.88 -16.27
CA GLU A 44 -4.19 15.33 -17.66
C GLU A 44 -5.26 16.41 -17.86
N ASN A 45 -6.27 16.44 -16.97
CA ASN A 45 -7.45 17.30 -17.12
C ASN A 45 -7.61 18.24 -15.94
N ASP A 46 -7.99 19.48 -16.19
CA ASP A 46 -8.38 20.43 -15.15
C ASP A 46 -9.75 20.11 -14.55
N LEU A 47 -10.01 20.62 -13.34
CA LEU A 47 -11.27 20.38 -12.61
C LEU A 47 -12.48 21.10 -13.24
N ALA A 48 -12.28 22.25 -13.84
CA ALA A 48 -13.39 23.04 -14.36
C ALA A 48 -14.22 22.30 -15.43
N PRO A 49 -13.62 21.70 -16.49
CA PRO A 49 -14.37 20.89 -17.46
C PRO A 49 -15.07 19.69 -16.83
N ILE A 50 -14.48 19.09 -15.79
CA ILE A 50 -15.06 17.91 -15.10
C ILE A 50 -16.33 18.32 -14.32
N ILE A 51 -16.29 19.48 -13.67
CA ILE A 51 -17.42 20.05 -12.94
C ILE A 51 -18.53 20.41 -13.94
N GLU A 52 -18.20 21.08 -15.04
CA GLU A 52 -19.15 21.42 -16.10
C GLU A 52 -19.83 20.16 -16.68
N GLU A 53 -19.03 19.14 -17.00
CA GLU A 53 -19.54 17.85 -17.50
C GLU A 53 -20.51 17.19 -16.51
N THR A 54 -20.22 17.27 -15.21
CA THR A 54 -21.06 16.69 -14.16
C THR A 54 -22.41 17.44 -14.05
N LEU A 55 -22.45 18.73 -14.38
CA LEU A 55 -23.65 19.55 -14.34
C LEU A 55 -24.53 19.41 -15.61
N THR A 56 -24.00 18.81 -16.69
CA THR A 56 -24.76 18.58 -17.92
C THR A 56 -25.71 17.40 -17.76
N MET A 57 -26.94 17.52 -18.26
CA MET A 57 -27.92 16.42 -18.28
C MET A 57 -27.56 15.40 -19.35
N PRO A 58 -27.79 14.11 -19.10
CA PRO A 58 -27.65 13.08 -20.14
C PRO A 58 -28.65 13.27 -21.28
N PHE A 59 -28.20 13.01 -22.52
CA PHE A 59 -29.07 13.23 -23.69
C PHE A 59 -30.01 12.09 -23.99
N PHE A 60 -29.64 10.82 -23.74
CA PHE A 60 -30.36 9.62 -24.13
C PHE A 60 -30.60 8.62 -22.99
N SER A 61 -30.17 8.93 -21.78
CA SER A 61 -30.35 8.10 -20.59
C SER A 61 -30.91 8.92 -19.43
N ASN A 62 -31.50 8.25 -18.44
CA ASN A 62 -31.97 8.96 -17.23
C ASN A 62 -30.84 9.19 -16.20
N LYS A 63 -29.72 8.51 -16.36
CA LYS A 63 -28.60 8.57 -15.42
C LYS A 63 -27.28 8.74 -16.16
N LYS A 64 -26.36 9.48 -15.54
CA LYS A 64 -25.02 9.73 -16.04
C LYS A 64 -24.00 9.54 -14.92
N ALA A 65 -22.83 9.03 -15.26
CA ALA A 65 -21.71 8.89 -14.34
C ALA A 65 -20.43 9.55 -14.90
N VAL A 66 -19.75 10.30 -14.07
CA VAL A 66 -18.45 10.90 -14.35
C VAL A 66 -17.41 10.25 -13.43
N LEU A 67 -16.44 9.56 -14.01
CA LEU A 67 -15.33 8.94 -13.30
C LEU A 67 -14.10 9.85 -13.35
N VAL A 68 -13.58 10.22 -12.20
CA VAL A 68 -12.38 11.07 -12.06
C VAL A 68 -11.27 10.24 -11.46
N GLN A 69 -10.34 9.80 -12.30
CA GLN A 69 -9.19 9.00 -11.88
C GLN A 69 -8.05 9.88 -11.35
N ASN A 70 -7.19 9.24 -10.53
CA ASN A 70 -6.00 9.87 -9.96
C ASN A 70 -6.31 11.19 -9.24
N ALA A 71 -7.35 11.20 -8.41
CA ALA A 71 -7.80 12.39 -7.71
C ALA A 71 -6.84 12.79 -6.55
N TYR A 72 -5.58 13.07 -6.90
CA TYR A 72 -4.49 13.43 -5.98
C TYR A 72 -4.76 14.71 -5.18
N VAL A 73 -5.69 15.55 -5.63
CA VAL A 73 -6.09 16.77 -4.92
C VAL A 73 -6.56 16.51 -3.49
N PHE A 74 -7.02 15.31 -3.19
CA PHE A 74 -7.43 14.85 -1.86
C PHE A 74 -6.27 14.27 -1.01
N THR A 75 -5.06 14.20 -1.56
CA THR A 75 -3.87 13.63 -0.90
C THR A 75 -2.83 14.70 -0.60
N GLY A 76 -1.69 14.31 0.00
CA GLY A 76 -0.52 15.19 0.18
C GLY A 76 0.34 15.37 -1.08
N GLU A 77 -0.04 14.75 -2.20
CA GLU A 77 0.68 14.80 -3.45
C GLU A 77 0.61 16.20 -4.10
N LYS A 78 1.67 16.58 -4.80
CA LYS A 78 1.72 17.87 -5.50
C LYS A 78 1.17 17.72 -6.92
N PRO A 79 0.46 18.74 -7.42
CA PRO A 79 -0.03 18.74 -8.79
C PRO A 79 1.13 18.69 -9.82
N PRO A 80 0.90 18.15 -11.02
CA PRO A 80 1.78 18.37 -12.16
C PRO A 80 1.98 19.88 -12.38
N LYS A 81 3.17 20.28 -12.86
CA LYS A 81 3.54 21.69 -12.99
C LYS A 81 2.63 22.49 -13.95
N GLU A 82 2.00 21.81 -14.88
CA GLU A 82 1.19 22.40 -15.96
C GLU A 82 -0.30 22.53 -15.61
N LEU A 83 -0.75 21.93 -14.50
CA LEU A 83 -2.16 21.92 -14.08
C LEU A 83 -2.35 22.85 -12.86
N ASN A 84 -3.35 23.72 -12.95
CA ASN A 84 -3.71 24.63 -11.87
C ASN A 84 -5.18 24.44 -11.49
N HIS A 85 -5.45 23.42 -10.68
CA HIS A 85 -6.81 23.11 -10.22
C HIS A 85 -7.34 24.18 -9.26
N ASN A 86 -8.49 24.73 -9.58
CA ASN A 86 -9.23 25.61 -8.67
C ASN A 86 -9.90 24.78 -7.56
N ILE A 87 -9.19 24.62 -6.44
CA ILE A 87 -9.68 23.83 -5.29
C ILE A 87 -10.87 24.47 -4.60
N ASP A 88 -10.98 25.79 -4.60
CA ASP A 88 -12.12 26.49 -4.00
C ASP A 88 -13.41 26.25 -4.80
N GLN A 89 -13.32 26.19 -6.13
CA GLN A 89 -14.43 25.79 -7.00
C GLN A 89 -14.86 24.34 -6.74
N LEU A 90 -13.92 23.43 -6.55
CA LEU A 90 -14.24 22.03 -6.20
C LEU A 90 -14.94 21.94 -4.83
N ILE A 91 -14.51 22.72 -3.85
CA ILE A 91 -15.15 22.77 -2.53
C ILE A 91 -16.59 23.26 -2.67
N GLU A 92 -16.79 24.37 -3.38
CA GLU A 92 -18.12 24.94 -3.63
C GLU A 92 -19.05 23.93 -4.35
N PHE A 93 -18.51 23.25 -5.37
CA PHE A 93 -19.22 22.18 -6.08
C PHE A 93 -19.64 21.06 -5.11
N ILE A 94 -18.70 20.53 -4.30
CA ILE A 94 -19.00 19.43 -3.36
C ILE A 94 -20.09 19.84 -2.34
N GLU A 95 -20.08 21.09 -1.89
CA GLU A 95 -21.00 21.58 -0.86
C GLU A 95 -22.41 21.85 -1.39
N LYS A 96 -22.53 22.22 -2.67
CA LYS A 96 -23.81 22.65 -3.28
C LYS A 96 -24.41 21.65 -4.24
N TYR A 97 -23.67 20.60 -4.60
CA TYR A 97 -24.11 19.66 -5.62
C TYR A 97 -25.30 18.81 -5.13
N ASP A 98 -26.40 18.92 -5.82
CA ASP A 98 -27.67 18.18 -5.62
C ASP A 98 -28.18 17.47 -6.90
N GLY A 99 -27.34 17.43 -7.95
CA GLY A 99 -27.70 16.86 -9.24
C GLY A 99 -27.78 15.33 -9.26
N ASP A 100 -28.37 14.81 -10.35
CA ASP A 100 -28.58 13.38 -10.56
C ASP A 100 -27.40 12.68 -11.24
N THR A 101 -26.36 13.39 -11.71
CA THR A 101 -25.16 12.75 -12.25
C THR A 101 -24.30 12.22 -11.11
N LEU A 102 -23.89 10.95 -11.17
CA LEU A 102 -22.91 10.39 -10.26
C LEU A 102 -21.51 10.93 -10.60
N ILE A 103 -20.84 11.57 -9.65
CA ILE A 103 -19.40 11.82 -9.76
C ILE A 103 -18.63 10.91 -8.81
N LEU A 104 -17.69 10.13 -9.36
CA LEU A 104 -16.89 9.19 -8.62
C LEU A 104 -15.40 9.53 -8.74
N PHE A 105 -14.76 9.79 -7.61
CA PHE A 105 -13.31 10.07 -7.51
C PHE A 105 -12.57 8.80 -7.12
N GLU A 106 -11.58 8.38 -7.92
CA GLU A 106 -10.60 7.35 -7.60
C GLU A 106 -9.33 7.98 -7.04
N VAL A 107 -8.92 7.55 -5.87
CA VAL A 107 -7.71 8.04 -5.18
C VAL A 107 -6.78 6.88 -4.89
N ASN A 108 -5.69 6.77 -5.64
CA ASN A 108 -4.68 5.73 -5.50
C ASN A 108 -3.71 6.05 -4.36
N HIS A 109 -4.23 6.12 -3.12
CA HIS A 109 -3.46 6.45 -1.94
C HIS A 109 -4.06 5.83 -0.68
N SER A 110 -3.23 5.40 0.28
CA SER A 110 -3.66 4.73 1.53
C SER A 110 -4.54 5.60 2.44
N LYS A 111 -4.47 6.92 2.30
CA LYS A 111 -5.19 7.88 3.14
C LYS A 111 -5.45 9.20 2.42
N LEU A 112 -6.54 9.85 2.79
CA LEU A 112 -6.83 11.23 2.39
C LEU A 112 -6.12 12.21 3.34
N ASP A 113 -5.70 13.38 2.84
CA ASP A 113 -5.09 14.42 3.69
C ASP A 113 -6.16 15.23 4.43
N GLU A 114 -6.49 14.81 5.64
CA GLU A 114 -7.54 15.40 6.48
C GLU A 114 -7.32 16.87 6.86
N ARG A 115 -6.11 17.40 6.66
CA ARG A 115 -5.80 18.82 6.91
C ARG A 115 -6.40 19.71 5.83
N LYS A 116 -6.58 19.18 4.61
CA LYS A 116 -7.12 19.95 3.47
C LYS A 116 -8.60 20.26 3.64
N LYS A 117 -8.99 21.50 3.32
CA LYS A 117 -10.38 21.95 3.37
C LYS A 117 -11.29 21.09 2.46
N VAL A 118 -10.82 20.76 1.26
CA VAL A 118 -11.57 19.93 0.29
C VAL A 118 -11.88 18.53 0.84
N VAL A 119 -10.98 17.92 1.62
CA VAL A 119 -11.23 16.62 2.26
C VAL A 119 -12.23 16.74 3.41
N LYS A 120 -12.19 17.87 4.14
CA LYS A 120 -13.20 18.15 5.18
C LYS A 120 -14.59 18.36 4.58
N SER A 121 -14.70 19.03 3.44
CA SER A 121 -15.94 19.19 2.70
C SER A 121 -16.46 17.84 2.18
N LEU A 122 -15.59 17.03 1.55
CA LEU A 122 -15.92 15.65 1.14
C LEU A 122 -16.51 14.80 2.28
N LYS A 123 -15.90 14.85 3.47
CA LYS A 123 -16.38 14.07 4.63
C LYS A 123 -17.79 14.46 5.09
N LYS A 124 -18.23 15.69 4.80
CA LYS A 124 -19.56 16.19 5.17
C LYS A 124 -20.62 15.94 4.12
N HIS A 125 -20.25 15.99 2.83
CA HIS A 125 -21.21 16.08 1.72
C HIS A 125 -21.14 14.89 0.74
N ALA A 126 -20.11 14.03 0.84
CA ALA A 126 -19.90 12.91 -0.09
C ALA A 126 -19.84 11.57 0.65
N GLN A 127 -20.04 10.49 -0.10
CA GLN A 127 -19.77 9.13 0.38
C GLN A 127 -18.31 8.81 0.19
N ILE A 128 -17.63 8.34 1.24
CA ILE A 128 -16.23 7.95 1.18
C ILE A 128 -16.11 6.46 1.47
N LYS A 129 -15.52 5.71 0.52
CA LYS A 129 -15.29 4.26 0.63
C LYS A 129 -13.78 4.00 0.62
N LYS A 130 -13.27 3.44 1.71
CA LYS A 130 -11.88 2.95 1.77
C LYS A 130 -11.83 1.52 1.25
N ILE A 131 -10.93 1.25 0.33
CA ILE A 131 -10.58 -0.12 -0.06
C ILE A 131 -9.51 -0.59 0.91
N GLU A 132 -9.87 -1.60 1.70
CA GLU A 132 -8.91 -2.23 2.62
C GLU A 132 -7.84 -3.01 1.85
N GLN A 133 -6.69 -3.18 2.49
CA GLN A 133 -5.63 -4.04 1.94
C GLN A 133 -6.13 -5.49 1.88
N MET A 134 -5.75 -6.20 0.83
CA MET A 134 -6.06 -7.62 0.70
C MET A 134 -5.42 -8.41 1.82
N SER A 135 -6.16 -9.32 2.44
CA SER A 135 -5.61 -10.30 3.38
C SER A 135 -4.63 -11.25 2.68
N GLU A 136 -3.83 -11.98 3.47
CA GLU A 136 -2.91 -13.00 2.94
C GLU A 136 -3.64 -14.03 2.06
N GLU A 137 -4.86 -14.45 2.46
CA GLU A 137 -5.66 -15.42 1.72
C GLU A 137 -6.24 -14.84 0.41
N GLU A 138 -6.69 -13.59 0.43
CA GLU A 138 -7.15 -12.89 -0.78
C GLU A 138 -6.02 -12.70 -1.79
N ILE A 139 -4.82 -12.38 -1.32
CA ILE A 139 -3.62 -12.30 -2.16
C ILE A 139 -3.29 -13.66 -2.78
N LYS A 140 -3.30 -14.75 -1.98
CA LYS A 140 -3.06 -16.10 -2.49
C LYS A 140 -4.10 -16.51 -3.53
N HIS A 141 -5.35 -16.14 -3.31
CA HIS A 141 -6.43 -16.38 -4.28
C HIS A 141 -6.21 -15.59 -5.56
N TRP A 142 -5.86 -14.30 -5.45
CA TRP A 142 -5.54 -13.46 -6.59
C TRP A 142 -4.36 -14.02 -7.42
N ILE A 143 -3.27 -14.46 -6.77
CA ILE A 143 -2.13 -15.08 -7.46
C ILE A 143 -2.60 -16.29 -8.28
N LYS A 144 -3.37 -17.19 -7.69
CA LYS A 144 -3.90 -18.36 -8.38
C LYS A 144 -4.80 -17.98 -9.57
N SER A 145 -5.65 -16.98 -9.41
CA SER A 145 -6.52 -16.48 -10.49
C SER A 145 -5.69 -15.93 -11.66
N GLN A 146 -4.69 -15.08 -11.36
CA GLN A 146 -3.82 -14.50 -12.40
C GLN A 146 -3.00 -15.57 -13.15
N LEU A 147 -2.53 -16.58 -12.44
CA LEU A 147 -1.83 -17.70 -13.07
C LEU A 147 -2.77 -18.53 -13.95
N HIS A 148 -3.98 -18.80 -13.48
CA HIS A 148 -4.98 -19.55 -14.24
C HIS A 148 -5.42 -18.84 -15.54
N GLU A 149 -5.58 -17.52 -15.50
CA GLU A 149 -5.85 -16.69 -16.69
C GLU A 149 -4.73 -16.81 -17.75
N ASN A 150 -3.51 -17.12 -17.31
CA ASN A 150 -2.34 -17.35 -18.18
C ASN A 150 -2.05 -18.84 -18.43
N TYR A 151 -3.01 -19.74 -18.16
CA TYR A 151 -2.87 -21.21 -18.30
C TYR A 151 -1.73 -21.78 -17.47
N LYS A 152 -1.47 -21.21 -16.28
CA LYS A 152 -0.43 -21.62 -15.33
C LYS A 152 -1.04 -22.02 -14.00
N ASP A 153 -0.27 -22.76 -13.21
CA ASP A 153 -0.59 -23.14 -11.84
C ASP A 153 0.64 -22.98 -10.94
N ILE A 154 0.45 -23.02 -9.62
CA ILE A 154 1.52 -22.91 -8.63
C ILE A 154 1.33 -23.92 -7.50
N LYS A 155 2.41 -24.62 -7.14
CA LYS A 155 2.41 -25.51 -5.96
C LYS A 155 2.26 -24.71 -4.68
N GLN A 156 1.62 -25.28 -3.66
CA GLN A 156 1.32 -24.59 -2.42
C GLN A 156 2.60 -24.09 -1.71
N ASP A 157 3.66 -24.88 -1.68
CA ASP A 157 4.96 -24.50 -1.09
C ASP A 157 5.65 -23.36 -1.84
N ALA A 158 5.46 -23.28 -3.16
CA ALA A 158 5.95 -22.18 -3.98
C ALA A 158 5.13 -20.89 -3.73
N LEU A 159 3.81 -21.01 -3.60
CA LEU A 159 2.93 -19.87 -3.28
C LEU A 159 3.26 -19.26 -1.91
N ASP A 160 3.47 -20.12 -0.90
CA ASP A 160 3.85 -19.67 0.45
C ASP A 160 5.23 -18.99 0.43
N LEU A 161 6.16 -19.49 -0.39
CA LEU A 161 7.47 -18.85 -0.57
C LEU A 161 7.37 -17.48 -1.27
N VAL A 162 6.48 -17.30 -2.26
CA VAL A 162 6.24 -15.99 -2.85
C VAL A 162 5.86 -14.99 -1.76
N ILE A 163 4.87 -15.32 -0.91
CA ILE A 163 4.44 -14.44 0.20
C ILE A 163 5.57 -14.21 1.22
N GLU A 164 6.37 -15.23 1.51
CA GLU A 164 7.53 -15.07 2.40
C GLU A 164 8.54 -14.05 1.85
N LEU A 165 8.81 -14.11 0.54
CA LEU A 165 9.81 -13.24 -0.09
C LEU A 165 9.30 -11.81 -0.34
N THR A 166 8.06 -11.67 -0.77
CA THR A 166 7.48 -10.36 -1.16
C THR A 166 6.77 -9.64 -0.02
N GLY A 167 6.31 -10.39 0.99
CA GLY A 167 5.33 -9.91 1.96
C GLY A 167 3.93 -9.84 1.33
N VAL A 168 3.13 -8.88 1.79
CA VAL A 168 1.75 -8.65 1.34
C VAL A 168 1.61 -7.35 0.55
N ASN A 169 2.69 -6.85 -0.03
CA ASN A 169 2.65 -5.69 -0.90
C ASN A 169 2.16 -6.11 -2.30
N PHE A 170 0.93 -5.74 -2.62
CA PHE A 170 0.28 -6.15 -3.86
C PHE A 170 1.06 -5.78 -5.12
N ASN A 171 1.62 -4.57 -5.18
CA ASN A 171 2.37 -4.11 -6.35
C ASN A 171 3.66 -4.92 -6.57
N ILE A 172 4.37 -5.26 -5.49
CA ILE A 172 5.54 -6.13 -5.56
C ILE A 172 5.12 -7.53 -6.03
N ILE A 173 4.08 -8.10 -5.43
CA ILE A 173 3.57 -9.42 -5.79
C ILE A 173 3.18 -9.48 -7.26
N LYS A 174 2.45 -8.49 -7.75
CA LYS A 174 2.04 -8.41 -9.16
C LYS A 174 3.24 -8.48 -10.10
N GLN A 175 4.27 -7.65 -9.86
CA GLN A 175 5.48 -7.65 -10.66
C GLN A 175 6.23 -8.99 -10.61
N GLU A 176 6.31 -9.62 -9.44
CA GLU A 176 6.97 -10.91 -9.29
C GLU A 176 6.20 -12.05 -9.98
N ILE A 177 4.87 -12.04 -9.93
CA ILE A 177 4.02 -13.01 -10.65
C ILE A 177 4.14 -12.83 -12.16
N GLU A 178 4.14 -11.61 -12.68
CA GLU A 178 4.38 -11.33 -14.10
C GLU A 178 5.73 -11.88 -14.56
N LYS A 179 6.81 -11.69 -13.79
CA LYS A 179 8.13 -12.27 -14.08
C LYS A 179 8.11 -13.80 -14.08
N LEU A 180 7.42 -14.43 -13.12
CA LEU A 180 7.29 -15.88 -13.06
C LEU A 180 6.54 -16.44 -14.27
N ILE A 181 5.47 -15.79 -14.71
CA ILE A 181 4.71 -16.17 -15.90
C ILE A 181 5.60 -16.15 -17.14
N LEU A 182 6.36 -15.07 -17.33
CA LEU A 182 7.29 -14.92 -18.45
C LEU A 182 8.43 -15.97 -18.40
N PHE A 183 8.99 -16.20 -17.21
CA PHE A 183 10.07 -17.18 -17.00
C PHE A 183 9.65 -18.62 -17.32
N LEU A 184 8.41 -18.98 -17.01
CA LEU A 184 7.93 -20.34 -17.25
C LEU A 184 7.89 -20.72 -18.73
N GLY A 185 7.64 -19.76 -19.63
CA GLY A 185 7.44 -20.06 -21.05
C GLY A 185 6.32 -21.10 -21.25
N ASP A 186 6.62 -22.22 -21.88
CA ASP A 186 5.64 -23.29 -22.18
C ASP A 186 5.31 -24.18 -20.95
N ARG A 187 6.09 -24.13 -19.90
CA ARG A 187 5.81 -24.88 -18.67
C ARG A 187 4.54 -24.34 -18.01
N THR A 188 3.77 -25.22 -17.39
CA THR A 188 2.46 -24.88 -16.80
C THR A 188 2.44 -24.72 -15.29
N THR A 189 3.46 -25.25 -14.57
CA THR A 189 3.43 -25.29 -13.11
C THR A 189 4.67 -24.66 -12.50
N ILE A 190 4.46 -23.66 -11.65
CA ILE A 190 5.49 -23.01 -10.84
C ILE A 190 5.82 -23.89 -9.64
N ASN A 191 7.09 -24.19 -9.45
CA ASN A 191 7.60 -24.88 -8.28
C ASN A 191 8.50 -23.96 -7.42
N LYS A 192 8.90 -24.42 -6.26
CA LYS A 192 9.72 -23.66 -5.31
C LYS A 192 11.07 -23.21 -5.88
N ASN A 193 11.68 -24.00 -6.76
CA ASN A 193 12.95 -23.62 -7.39
C ASN A 193 12.78 -22.46 -8.36
N ASP A 194 11.67 -22.41 -9.12
CA ASP A 194 11.36 -21.31 -10.01
C ASP A 194 11.23 -20.00 -9.19
N VAL A 195 10.55 -20.06 -8.05
CA VAL A 195 10.40 -18.91 -7.15
C VAL A 195 11.76 -18.45 -6.61
N HIS A 196 12.63 -19.36 -6.16
CA HIS A 196 13.97 -19.01 -5.69
C HIS A 196 14.85 -18.34 -6.77
N GLN A 197 14.66 -18.69 -8.04
CA GLN A 197 15.44 -18.13 -9.14
C GLN A 197 14.97 -16.75 -9.58
N ILE A 198 13.68 -16.46 -9.49
CA ILE A 198 13.07 -15.30 -10.14
C ILE A 198 12.58 -14.25 -9.14
N VAL A 199 12.00 -14.70 -8.01
CA VAL A 199 11.38 -13.79 -7.04
C VAL A 199 12.43 -13.18 -6.13
N ASN A 200 12.53 -11.86 -6.16
CA ASN A 200 13.40 -11.14 -5.27
C ASN A 200 12.72 -10.93 -3.89
N ARG A 201 13.52 -11.06 -2.84
CA ARG A 201 13.05 -10.67 -1.51
C ARG A 201 12.86 -9.15 -1.45
N SER A 202 11.70 -8.70 -1.02
CA SER A 202 11.44 -7.26 -0.86
C SER A 202 12.33 -6.66 0.22
N LEU A 203 12.57 -5.34 0.15
CA LEU A 203 13.40 -4.65 1.15
C LEU A 203 12.85 -4.83 2.57
N GLU A 204 11.54 -4.76 2.75
CA GLU A 204 10.89 -4.98 4.05
C GLU A 204 11.15 -6.39 4.58
N GLN A 205 11.08 -7.41 3.71
CA GLN A 205 11.34 -8.80 4.09
C GLN A 205 12.84 -9.06 4.33
N ASN A 206 13.73 -8.37 3.62
CA ASN A 206 15.16 -8.40 3.93
C ASN A 206 15.46 -7.80 5.31
N VAL A 207 14.87 -6.66 5.65
CA VAL A 207 15.04 -6.05 6.96
C VAL A 207 14.41 -6.90 8.06
N PHE A 208 13.29 -7.58 7.78
CA PHE A 208 12.72 -8.55 8.73
C PHE A 208 13.67 -9.75 8.95
N LEU A 209 14.23 -10.32 7.89
CA LEU A 209 15.25 -11.37 7.98
C LEU A 209 16.50 -10.92 8.74
N LEU A 210 16.91 -9.64 8.57
CA LEU A 210 18.02 -9.06 9.32
C LEU A 210 17.73 -9.08 10.82
N THR A 211 16.54 -8.66 11.26
CA THR A 211 16.16 -8.72 12.68
C THR A 211 16.12 -10.16 13.21
N GLU A 212 15.78 -11.13 12.38
CA GLU A 212 15.84 -12.55 12.72
C GLU A 212 17.30 -13.05 12.90
N TYR A 213 18.22 -12.62 12.02
CA TYR A 213 19.65 -12.95 12.19
C TYR A 213 20.24 -12.35 13.46
N ILE A 214 19.88 -11.12 13.79
CA ILE A 214 20.28 -10.46 15.03
C ILE A 214 19.76 -11.25 16.24
N GLN A 215 18.47 -11.55 16.27
CA GLN A 215 17.83 -12.32 17.34
C GLN A 215 18.50 -13.69 17.57
N LYS A 216 18.89 -14.37 16.49
CA LYS A 216 19.57 -15.67 16.53
C LYS A 216 21.08 -15.55 16.74
N ASN A 217 21.62 -14.39 17.04
CA ASN A 217 23.03 -14.09 17.18
C ASN A 217 23.89 -14.52 15.96
N LYS A 218 23.33 -14.48 14.76
CA LYS A 218 23.99 -14.79 13.49
C LYS A 218 24.67 -13.55 12.91
N LYS A 219 25.56 -12.91 13.65
CA LYS A 219 26.16 -11.61 13.34
C LYS A 219 26.80 -11.56 11.95
N THR A 220 27.53 -12.60 11.54
CA THR A 220 28.17 -12.68 10.21
C THR A 220 27.12 -12.59 9.09
N LYS A 221 25.97 -13.31 9.22
CA LYS A 221 24.89 -13.27 8.23
C LYS A 221 24.16 -11.92 8.24
N ALA A 222 23.98 -11.31 9.41
CA ALA A 222 23.38 -9.98 9.54
C ALA A 222 24.22 -8.92 8.82
N ILE A 223 25.53 -8.90 9.05
CA ILE A 223 26.46 -7.96 8.39
C ILE A 223 26.52 -8.21 6.88
N GLN A 224 26.59 -9.48 6.44
CA GLN A 224 26.59 -9.78 5.00
C GLN A 224 25.31 -9.26 4.32
N LEU A 225 24.15 -9.48 4.92
CA LEU A 225 22.87 -8.98 4.39
C LEU A 225 22.85 -7.46 4.31
N VAL A 226 23.38 -6.75 5.31
CA VAL A 226 23.48 -5.28 5.27
C VAL A 226 24.38 -4.83 4.13
N LYS A 227 25.56 -5.47 3.95
CA LYS A 227 26.47 -5.17 2.83
C LYS A 227 25.81 -5.42 1.46
N ASP A 228 25.07 -6.51 1.33
CA ASP A 228 24.34 -6.81 0.09
C ASP A 228 23.28 -5.73 -0.22
N LEU A 229 22.53 -5.28 0.79
CA LEU A 229 21.54 -4.20 0.64
C LEU A 229 22.20 -2.86 0.27
N ILE A 230 23.34 -2.55 0.87
CA ILE A 230 24.14 -1.35 0.52
C ILE A 230 24.66 -1.45 -0.92
N ALA A 231 25.14 -2.62 -1.35
CA ALA A 231 25.57 -2.86 -2.73
C ALA A 231 24.42 -2.69 -3.74
N MET A 232 23.18 -2.96 -3.32
CA MET A 232 21.95 -2.66 -4.08
C MET A 232 21.55 -1.17 -4.01
N LYS A 233 22.40 -0.29 -3.46
CA LYS A 233 22.21 1.16 -3.30
C LYS A 233 21.10 1.55 -2.33
N GLU A 234 20.76 0.68 -1.37
CA GLU A 234 19.87 1.07 -0.29
C GLU A 234 20.59 2.01 0.70
N GLU A 235 19.92 3.10 1.04
CA GLU A 235 20.47 4.14 1.93
C GLU A 235 20.52 3.68 3.40
N PRO A 236 21.65 3.83 4.13
CA PRO A 236 21.75 3.44 5.55
C PRO A 236 20.67 4.05 6.45
N ILE A 237 20.29 5.31 6.21
CA ILE A 237 19.20 5.98 6.96
C ILE A 237 17.87 5.27 6.72
N LYS A 238 17.57 4.88 5.47
CA LYS A 238 16.35 4.13 5.12
C LYS A 238 16.33 2.75 5.77
N LEU A 239 17.46 2.04 5.74
CA LEU A 239 17.59 0.74 6.40
C LEU A 239 17.37 0.84 7.91
N LEU A 240 18.01 1.83 8.58
CA LEU A 240 17.78 2.06 10.00
C LEU A 240 16.32 2.40 10.33
N ALA A 241 15.67 3.21 9.50
CA ALA A 241 14.24 3.55 9.69
C ALA A 241 13.35 2.30 9.62
N LEU A 242 13.61 1.36 8.70
CA LEU A 242 12.89 0.09 8.59
C LEU A 242 13.17 -0.83 9.77
N ILE A 243 14.43 -0.92 10.22
CA ILE A 243 14.81 -1.68 11.42
C ILE A 243 14.07 -1.13 12.65
N THR A 244 14.10 0.18 12.83
CA THR A 244 13.40 0.86 13.92
C THR A 244 11.90 0.58 13.88
N SER A 245 11.29 0.64 12.69
CA SER A 245 9.87 0.33 12.50
C SER A 245 9.53 -1.11 12.91
N ASN A 246 10.41 -2.08 12.58
CA ASN A 246 10.19 -3.48 12.98
C ASN A 246 10.28 -3.67 14.50
N TYR A 247 11.30 -3.10 15.16
CA TYR A 247 11.39 -3.21 16.63
C TYR A 247 10.25 -2.50 17.37
N ARG A 248 9.79 -1.35 16.85
CA ARG A 248 8.56 -0.71 17.36
C ARG A 248 7.34 -1.59 17.18
N LEU A 249 7.20 -2.25 16.04
CA LEU A 249 6.12 -3.18 15.78
C LEU A 249 6.19 -4.40 16.73
N PHE A 250 7.38 -4.94 17.00
CA PHE A 250 7.58 -6.04 17.96
C PHE A 250 7.14 -5.61 19.36
N TYR A 251 7.59 -4.44 19.81
CA TYR A 251 7.25 -3.88 21.11
C TYR A 251 5.74 -3.65 21.28
N GLN A 252 5.12 -2.97 20.32
CA GLN A 252 3.68 -2.70 20.34
C GLN A 252 2.84 -3.98 20.31
N SER A 253 3.25 -4.93 19.43
CA SER A 253 2.55 -6.21 19.31
C SER A 253 2.67 -7.03 20.60
N LYS A 254 3.84 -7.04 21.26
CA LYS A 254 4.06 -7.75 22.53
C LYS A 254 3.22 -7.17 23.65
N ILE A 255 3.20 -5.85 23.83
CA ILE A 255 2.39 -5.18 24.88
C ILE A 255 0.91 -5.46 24.67
N LEU A 256 0.40 -5.30 23.45
CA LEU A 256 -1.02 -5.51 23.17
C LEU A 256 -1.39 -6.99 23.31
N GLY A 257 -0.50 -7.89 22.87
CA GLY A 257 -0.69 -9.34 23.07
C GLY A 257 -0.75 -9.73 24.55
N GLN A 258 0.11 -9.16 25.40
CA GLN A 258 0.06 -9.37 26.86
C GLN A 258 -1.23 -8.82 27.50
N LYS A 259 -1.86 -7.81 26.90
CA LYS A 259 -3.18 -7.28 27.30
C LYS A 259 -4.34 -8.11 26.78
N GLY A 260 -4.10 -9.24 26.10
CA GLY A 260 -5.12 -10.16 25.59
C GLY A 260 -5.70 -9.80 24.22
N TYR A 261 -5.13 -8.83 23.49
CA TYR A 261 -5.58 -8.51 22.13
C TYR A 261 -5.19 -9.62 21.14
N SER A 262 -6.13 -10.03 20.30
CA SER A 262 -5.84 -10.93 19.17
C SER A 262 -4.98 -10.21 18.11
N GLY A 263 -4.29 -10.99 17.25
CA GLY A 263 -3.48 -10.42 16.15
C GLY A 263 -4.27 -9.48 15.23
N GLN A 264 -5.54 -9.78 14.96
CA GLN A 264 -6.42 -8.91 14.17
C GLN A 264 -6.76 -7.61 14.90
N GLN A 265 -7.04 -7.68 16.21
CA GLN A 265 -7.29 -6.49 17.02
C GLN A 265 -6.05 -5.60 17.11
N ILE A 266 -4.88 -6.21 17.30
CA ILE A 266 -3.58 -5.50 17.28
C ILE A 266 -3.41 -4.79 15.94
N ALA A 267 -3.55 -5.50 14.82
CA ALA A 267 -3.43 -4.97 13.47
C ALA A 267 -4.30 -3.73 13.26
N LYS A 268 -5.57 -3.80 13.68
CA LYS A 268 -6.51 -2.68 13.61
C LYS A 268 -6.11 -1.51 14.52
N THR A 269 -5.65 -1.80 15.75
CA THR A 269 -5.29 -0.78 16.75
C THR A 269 -4.07 0.04 16.30
N ILE A 270 -3.04 -0.62 15.75
CA ILE A 270 -1.81 0.05 15.33
C ILE A 270 -1.79 0.38 13.82
N ASN A 271 -2.89 0.10 13.11
CA ASN A 271 -3.07 0.32 11.67
C ASN A 271 -1.95 -0.32 10.83
N VAL A 272 -1.72 -1.60 11.06
CA VAL A 272 -0.71 -2.41 10.35
C VAL A 272 -1.36 -3.66 9.80
N HIS A 273 -0.93 -4.13 8.64
CA HIS A 273 -1.48 -5.35 8.03
C HIS A 273 -1.37 -6.57 8.98
N PRO A 274 -2.43 -7.42 9.11
CA PRO A 274 -2.44 -8.58 10.03
C PRO A 274 -1.27 -9.55 9.82
N TYR A 275 -0.83 -9.76 8.58
CA TYR A 275 0.35 -10.56 8.26
C TYR A 275 1.62 -10.05 8.95
N ARG A 276 1.87 -8.73 8.92
CA ARG A 276 3.03 -8.13 9.60
C ARG A 276 2.96 -8.29 11.11
N VAL A 277 1.77 -8.17 11.69
CA VAL A 277 1.54 -8.40 13.14
C VAL A 277 1.78 -9.87 13.50
N LYS A 278 1.34 -10.83 12.66
CA LYS A 278 1.61 -12.26 12.82
C LYS A 278 3.12 -12.53 12.88
N LEU A 279 3.89 -11.97 11.94
CA LEU A 279 5.35 -12.09 11.93
C LEU A 279 5.99 -11.42 13.15
N ALA A 280 5.53 -10.21 13.50
CA ALA A 280 6.03 -9.46 14.64
C ALA A 280 5.79 -10.18 15.98
N LEU A 281 4.62 -10.75 16.20
CA LEU A 281 4.33 -11.53 17.40
C LEU A 281 5.23 -12.76 17.52
N ASN A 282 5.55 -13.42 16.40
CA ASN A 282 6.47 -14.55 16.40
C ASN A 282 7.89 -14.13 16.80
N GLN A 283 8.39 -13.00 16.30
CA GLN A 283 9.71 -12.48 16.68
C GLN A 283 9.72 -11.92 18.11
N ALA A 284 8.69 -11.18 18.50
CA ALA A 284 8.60 -10.54 19.80
C ALA A 284 8.60 -11.51 20.99
N ARG A 285 8.29 -12.79 20.77
CA ARG A 285 8.37 -13.85 21.81
C ARG A 285 9.79 -14.03 22.37
N HIS A 286 10.79 -13.74 21.57
CA HIS A 286 12.20 -13.96 21.90
C HIS A 286 12.88 -12.75 22.58
N TYR A 287 12.16 -11.67 22.81
CA TYR A 287 12.68 -10.46 23.42
C TYR A 287 11.92 -10.14 24.72
N GLU A 288 12.60 -9.61 25.72
CA GLU A 288 11.96 -8.91 26.82
C GLU A 288 11.54 -7.49 26.40
N LEU A 289 10.51 -6.92 27.05
CA LEU A 289 10.02 -5.58 26.69
C LEU A 289 11.09 -4.50 26.88
N GLU A 290 11.86 -4.60 27.96
CA GLU A 290 12.97 -3.70 28.26
C GLU A 290 14.06 -3.77 27.18
N SER A 291 14.40 -4.97 26.71
CA SER A 291 15.37 -5.17 25.62
C SER A 291 14.90 -4.50 24.33
N LEU A 292 13.61 -4.59 23.99
CA LEU A 292 13.04 -3.93 22.81
C LEU A 292 13.11 -2.41 22.93
N LEU A 293 12.85 -1.85 24.12
CA LEU A 293 12.99 -0.41 24.37
C LEU A 293 14.45 0.04 24.21
N ASN A 294 15.39 -0.68 24.81
CA ASN A 294 16.82 -0.37 24.68
C ASN A 294 17.29 -0.38 23.22
N ILE A 295 16.80 -1.35 22.41
CA ILE A 295 17.10 -1.40 20.97
C ILE A 295 16.50 -0.17 20.24
N ILE A 296 15.29 0.23 20.58
CA ILE A 296 14.63 1.40 19.99
C ILE A 296 15.38 2.68 20.33
N ASP A 297 15.87 2.82 21.56
CA ASP A 297 16.69 3.95 22.00
C ASP A 297 18.04 3.98 21.26
N ASN A 298 18.70 2.83 21.13
CA ASN A 298 19.92 2.69 20.32
C ASN A 298 19.67 3.06 18.84
N CYS A 299 18.50 2.73 18.29
CA CYS A 299 18.13 3.18 16.95
C CYS A 299 18.05 4.71 16.86
N ALA A 300 17.47 5.39 17.86
CA ALA A 300 17.38 6.85 17.89
C ALA A 300 18.76 7.52 17.97
N GLU A 301 19.66 6.99 18.79
CA GLU A 301 21.04 7.47 18.86
C GLU A 301 21.79 7.26 17.53
N THR A 302 21.56 6.11 16.89
CA THR A 302 22.18 5.79 15.60
C THR A 302 21.64 6.69 14.49
N ASP A 303 20.36 7.00 14.49
CA ASP A 303 19.75 7.96 13.54
C ASP A 303 20.38 9.35 13.69
N TYR A 304 20.58 9.80 14.94
CA TYR A 304 21.28 11.05 15.19
C TYR A 304 22.72 11.01 14.64
N LYS A 305 23.48 9.93 14.89
CA LYS A 305 24.85 9.76 14.38
C LYS A 305 24.91 9.74 12.85
N LEU A 306 23.97 9.05 12.19
CA LEU A 306 23.87 9.01 10.71
C LEU A 306 23.61 10.39 10.08
N LYS A 307 22.97 11.30 10.81
CA LYS A 307 22.62 12.65 10.32
C LYS A 307 23.62 13.72 10.69
N SER A 308 24.35 13.57 11.80
CA SER A 308 25.22 14.62 12.37
C SER A 308 26.71 14.30 12.33
N SER A 309 27.10 13.02 12.20
CA SER A 309 28.52 12.62 12.23
C SER A 309 29.19 12.74 10.85
N TYR A 310 30.50 13.00 10.86
CA TYR A 310 31.38 12.93 9.68
C TYR A 310 31.84 11.50 9.36
N MET A 311 31.55 10.53 10.24
CA MET A 311 31.89 9.12 10.03
C MET A 311 31.11 8.53 8.85
N ASP A 312 31.69 7.57 8.16
CA ASP A 312 31.02 6.84 7.09
C ASP A 312 29.71 6.21 7.58
N LYS A 313 28.63 6.48 6.87
CA LYS A 313 27.26 6.05 7.26
C LYS A 313 27.09 4.52 7.22
N HIS A 314 27.80 3.84 6.31
CA HIS A 314 27.76 2.38 6.24
C HIS A 314 28.42 1.77 7.48
N LEU A 315 29.58 2.33 7.88
CA LEU A 315 30.28 1.90 9.09
C LEU A 315 29.44 2.13 10.35
N ILE A 316 28.75 3.29 10.47
CA ILE A 316 27.84 3.55 11.59
C ILE A 316 26.75 2.48 11.67
N LEU A 317 26.13 2.12 10.55
CA LEU A 317 25.08 1.10 10.51
C LEU A 317 25.64 -0.29 10.86
N GLU A 318 26.82 -0.67 10.34
CA GLU A 318 27.46 -1.96 10.67
C GLU A 318 27.79 -2.06 12.16
N LEU A 319 28.36 -1.00 12.76
CA LEU A 319 28.64 -0.95 14.20
C LEU A 319 27.37 -1.07 15.04
N PHE A 320 26.29 -0.40 14.63
CA PHE A 320 24.98 -0.55 15.27
C PHE A 320 24.50 -1.99 15.23
N ILE A 321 24.52 -2.67 14.06
CA ILE A 321 24.10 -4.07 13.94
C ILE A 321 24.96 -5.00 14.81
N LEU A 322 26.26 -4.74 14.93
CA LEU A 322 27.15 -5.53 15.77
C LEU A 322 26.91 -5.33 17.28
N SER A 323 26.37 -4.17 17.66
CA SER A 323 26.05 -3.85 19.06
C SER A 323 24.75 -4.50 19.56
N LEU A 324 23.89 -4.92 18.62
CA LEU A 324 22.65 -5.67 18.93
C LEU A 324 22.93 -7.16 19.11
#